data_cc31a8851021b20e6d16b88a55f60392
#
_entry.id   cc31a8851021b20e6d16b88a55f60392
#
_cell.length_a   1.000
_cell.length_b   1.000
_cell.length_c   1.000
_cell.angle_alpha   90.00
_cell.angle_beta   90.00
_cell.angle_gamma   90.00
#
_symmetry.space_group_name_H-M   'P 1'
#
loop_
_entity.id
_entity.type
_entity.pdbx_description
1 polymer ?
#
loop_
_entity_poly.entity_id
_entity_poly.type
_entity_poly.pdbx_seq_one_letter_code
_entity_poly.pdbx_strand_id
1 'polypeptide(L)'
;LIRVDLKELLEEIGHQVVAETGDGKEALALLNTVRPDLVILDIKMPGMSGIEVARRIAHEYPVIILTAFSERSLIEQAKDAGVMAYITKPFRDGTLTPAIELAVSNYLEKAALSEKVSQLKEQLETRKVIDKAKGLLMDKQGLSEARAYRHIQTVSMNKNRSMKEVAEAIILMLE
;
A
#
# COMPACT_ATOMS: atom_id res chain seq x y z
N LEU A 1 -22.69 -17.05 -16.13
CA LEU A 1 -22.42 -18.40 -15.62
C LEU A 1 -21.24 -18.33 -14.64
N ILE A 2 -20.01 -18.05 -15.09
CA ILE A 2 -18.78 -18.08 -14.27
C ILE A 2 -18.90 -17.23 -12.99
N ARG A 3 -19.57 -16.08 -13.02
CA ARG A 3 -19.73 -15.20 -11.87
C ARG A 3 -20.70 -15.78 -10.81
N VAL A 4 -21.76 -16.44 -11.27
CA VAL A 4 -22.70 -17.13 -10.36
C VAL A 4 -22.01 -18.29 -9.69
N ASP A 5 -21.31 -19.14 -10.46
CA ASP A 5 -20.58 -20.28 -9.92
C ASP A 5 -19.51 -19.84 -8.91
N LEU A 6 -18.77 -18.75 -9.21
CA LEU A 6 -17.78 -18.19 -8.29
C LEU A 6 -18.41 -17.70 -6.97
N LYS A 7 -19.56 -17.02 -7.08
CA LYS A 7 -20.27 -16.53 -5.90
C LYS A 7 -20.72 -17.68 -4.99
N GLU A 8 -21.35 -18.71 -5.56
CA GLU A 8 -21.78 -19.88 -4.81
C GLU A 8 -20.61 -20.55 -4.10
N LEU A 9 -19.48 -20.77 -4.79
CA LEU A 9 -18.28 -21.37 -4.20
C LEU A 9 -17.68 -20.50 -3.07
N LEU A 10 -17.66 -19.17 -3.23
CA LEU A 10 -17.17 -18.27 -2.18
C LEU A 10 -18.07 -18.30 -0.94
N GLU A 11 -19.38 -18.34 -1.13
CA GLU A 11 -20.34 -18.43 -0.03
C GLU A 11 -20.27 -19.80 0.67
N GLU A 12 -20.08 -20.91 -0.06
CA GLU A 12 -19.87 -22.24 0.49
C GLU A 12 -18.64 -22.36 1.40
N ILE A 13 -17.54 -21.68 1.03
CA ILE A 13 -16.32 -21.63 1.84
C ILE A 13 -16.35 -20.55 2.94
N GLY A 14 -17.50 -19.90 3.15
CA GLY A 14 -17.75 -19.00 4.28
C GLY A 14 -17.42 -17.52 4.02
N HIS A 15 -17.21 -17.12 2.77
CA HIS A 15 -17.03 -15.70 2.42
C HIS A 15 -18.37 -15.04 2.05
N GLN A 16 -18.49 -13.75 2.34
CA GLN A 16 -19.64 -12.94 1.94
C GLN A 16 -19.31 -12.17 0.65
N VAL A 17 -20.08 -12.38 -0.39
CA VAL A 17 -19.99 -11.58 -1.62
C VAL A 17 -20.78 -10.30 -1.46
N VAL A 18 -20.09 -9.19 -1.24
CA VAL A 18 -20.71 -7.87 -0.94
C VAL A 18 -21.09 -7.08 -2.19
N ALA A 19 -20.50 -7.38 -3.33
CA ALA A 19 -20.86 -6.82 -4.63
C ALA A 19 -20.36 -7.70 -5.78
N GLU A 20 -21.02 -7.62 -6.92
CA GLU A 20 -20.61 -8.29 -8.15
C GLU A 20 -20.95 -7.44 -9.38
N THR A 21 -20.11 -7.48 -10.38
CA THR A 21 -20.36 -6.83 -11.68
C THR A 21 -19.67 -7.58 -12.81
N GLY A 22 -20.09 -7.35 -14.03
CA GLY A 22 -19.46 -7.88 -15.25
C GLY A 22 -18.64 -6.84 -16.02
N ASP A 23 -18.56 -5.59 -15.55
CA ASP A 23 -17.86 -4.49 -16.23
C ASP A 23 -16.79 -3.88 -15.32
N GLY A 24 -15.59 -3.67 -15.89
CA GLY A 24 -14.46 -3.16 -15.13
C GLY A 24 -14.60 -1.71 -14.66
N LYS A 25 -15.34 -0.87 -15.38
CA LYS A 25 -15.61 0.51 -14.95
C LYS A 25 -16.61 0.55 -13.80
N GLU A 26 -17.64 -0.30 -13.88
CA GLU A 26 -18.62 -0.46 -12.81
C GLU A 26 -17.96 -1.01 -11.55
N ALA A 27 -16.99 -1.94 -11.68
CA ALA A 27 -16.20 -2.44 -10.56
C ALA A 27 -15.51 -1.30 -9.78
N LEU A 28 -14.87 -0.36 -10.48
CA LEU A 28 -14.28 0.82 -9.84
C LEU A 28 -15.32 1.72 -9.16
N ALA A 29 -16.49 1.89 -9.77
CA ALA A 29 -17.56 2.69 -9.18
C ALA A 29 -18.12 2.06 -7.89
N LEU A 30 -18.28 0.73 -7.87
CA LEU A 30 -18.74 -0.02 -6.69
C LEU A 30 -17.76 0.12 -5.51
N LEU A 31 -16.47 0.15 -5.73
CA LEU A 31 -15.46 0.31 -4.66
C LEU A 31 -15.54 1.66 -3.93
N ASN A 32 -16.18 2.67 -4.53
CA ASN A 32 -16.44 3.94 -3.82
C ASN A 32 -17.56 3.82 -2.76
N THR A 33 -18.42 2.82 -2.88
CA THR A 33 -19.58 2.62 -1.99
C THR A 33 -19.43 1.37 -1.12
N VAL A 34 -18.73 0.36 -1.64
CA VAL A 34 -18.47 -0.90 -0.95
C VAL A 34 -16.97 -1.03 -0.70
N ARG A 35 -16.60 -1.38 0.53
CA ARG A 35 -15.21 -1.62 0.92
C ARG A 35 -14.98 -3.11 1.21
N PRO A 36 -14.67 -3.91 0.19
CA PRO A 36 -14.41 -5.33 0.39
C PRO A 36 -13.02 -5.56 1.01
N ASP A 37 -12.86 -6.71 1.67
CA ASP A 37 -11.55 -7.15 2.17
C ASP A 37 -10.65 -7.73 1.06
N LEU A 38 -11.26 -8.14 -0.07
CA LEU A 38 -10.56 -8.73 -1.21
C LEU A 38 -11.37 -8.50 -2.49
N VAL A 39 -10.68 -8.32 -3.62
CA VAL A 39 -11.29 -8.16 -4.95
C VAL A 39 -10.82 -9.28 -5.86
N ILE A 40 -11.77 -9.97 -6.50
CA ILE A 40 -11.48 -10.99 -7.52
C ILE A 40 -11.92 -10.44 -8.89
N LEU A 41 -11.02 -10.43 -9.86
CA LEU A 41 -11.23 -9.84 -11.18
C LEU A 41 -10.96 -10.86 -12.29
N ASP A 42 -11.85 -10.96 -13.23
CA ASP A 42 -11.53 -11.60 -14.51
C ASP A 42 -10.64 -10.69 -15.36
N ILE A 43 -9.66 -11.23 -16.07
CA ILE A 43 -8.85 -10.45 -17.01
C ILE A 43 -9.72 -9.84 -18.09
N LYS A 44 -10.59 -10.66 -18.67
CA LYS A 44 -11.45 -10.27 -19.83
C LYS A 44 -12.80 -9.78 -19.34
N MET A 45 -12.91 -8.49 -19.17
CA MET A 45 -14.18 -7.81 -18.85
C MET A 45 -14.49 -6.72 -19.88
N PRO A 46 -15.77 -6.47 -20.17
CA PRO A 46 -16.20 -5.28 -20.93
C PRO A 46 -15.75 -3.98 -20.26
N GLY A 47 -15.64 -2.93 -21.04
CA GLY A 47 -15.35 -1.58 -20.58
C GLY A 47 -13.91 -1.36 -20.15
N MET A 48 -13.39 -2.17 -19.24
CA MET A 48 -12.02 -2.12 -18.73
C MET A 48 -11.55 -3.51 -18.31
N SER A 49 -10.33 -3.89 -18.69
CA SER A 49 -9.76 -5.19 -18.33
C SER A 49 -9.51 -5.30 -16.82
N GLY A 50 -9.56 -6.54 -16.28
CA GLY A 50 -9.25 -6.77 -14.87
C GLY A 50 -7.85 -6.33 -14.46
N ILE A 51 -6.87 -6.39 -15.38
CA ILE A 51 -5.51 -5.90 -15.12
C ILE A 51 -5.48 -4.37 -14.99
N GLU A 52 -6.24 -3.65 -15.81
CA GLU A 52 -6.34 -2.19 -15.69
C GLU A 52 -7.06 -1.76 -14.42
N VAL A 53 -8.10 -2.50 -14.01
CA VAL A 53 -8.76 -2.31 -12.71
C VAL A 53 -7.76 -2.58 -11.58
N ALA A 54 -7.09 -3.74 -11.60
CA ALA A 54 -6.11 -4.12 -10.58
C ALA A 54 -5.02 -3.06 -10.40
N ARG A 55 -4.47 -2.51 -11.49
CA ARG A 55 -3.45 -1.45 -11.44
C ARG A 55 -3.89 -0.21 -10.67
N ARG A 56 -5.19 0.07 -10.64
CA ARG A 56 -5.75 1.23 -9.93
C ARG A 56 -6.04 0.96 -8.46
N ILE A 57 -6.34 -0.31 -8.10
CA ILE A 57 -6.85 -0.64 -6.76
C ILE A 57 -5.90 -1.50 -5.90
N ALA A 58 -4.87 -2.13 -6.49
CA ALA A 58 -3.97 -3.06 -5.78
C ALA A 58 -3.12 -2.40 -4.67
N HIS A 59 -3.15 -1.07 -4.55
CA HIS A 59 -2.56 -0.35 -3.43
C HIS A 59 -3.51 -0.22 -2.22
N GLU A 60 -4.82 -0.38 -2.43
CA GLU A 60 -5.86 -0.27 -1.40
C GLU A 60 -6.48 -1.62 -1.04
N TYR A 61 -6.45 -2.59 -1.97
CA TYR A 61 -7.11 -3.88 -1.80
C TYR A 61 -6.21 -5.03 -2.22
N PRO A 62 -6.26 -6.19 -1.52
CA PRO A 62 -5.73 -7.43 -2.08
C PRO A 62 -6.54 -7.83 -3.31
N VAL A 63 -5.83 -8.13 -4.41
CA VAL A 63 -6.45 -8.45 -5.69
C VAL A 63 -6.03 -9.84 -6.16
N ILE A 64 -7.02 -10.65 -6.55
CA ILE A 64 -6.84 -11.93 -7.24
C ILE A 64 -7.33 -11.77 -8.68
N ILE A 65 -6.57 -12.29 -9.63
CA ILE A 65 -6.97 -12.35 -11.05
C ILE A 65 -7.43 -13.77 -11.40
N LEU A 66 -8.57 -13.85 -12.11
CA LEU A 66 -9.00 -15.07 -12.79
C LEU A 66 -8.45 -15.05 -14.22
N THR A 67 -7.77 -16.14 -14.61
CA THR A 67 -7.13 -16.23 -15.95
C THR A 67 -7.39 -17.57 -16.62
N ALA A 68 -7.41 -17.60 -17.94
CA ALA A 68 -7.33 -18.83 -18.70
C ALA A 68 -5.85 -19.27 -18.80
N PHE A 69 -5.60 -20.57 -18.75
CA PHE A 69 -4.26 -21.17 -18.67
C PHE A 69 -3.26 -20.77 -19.77
N SER A 70 -3.74 -20.20 -20.87
CA SER A 70 -2.94 -19.96 -22.10
C SER A 70 -2.23 -18.60 -22.17
N GLU A 71 -2.30 -17.75 -21.13
CA GLU A 71 -1.93 -16.33 -21.27
C GLU A 71 -0.76 -15.93 -20.34
N ARG A 72 0.42 -16.57 -20.50
CA ARG A 72 1.63 -16.24 -19.72
C ARG A 72 1.98 -14.74 -19.72
N SER A 73 1.80 -14.07 -20.84
CA SER A 73 2.08 -12.62 -20.94
C SER A 73 1.16 -11.77 -20.07
N LEU A 74 -0.06 -12.22 -19.81
CA LEU A 74 -1.00 -11.51 -18.94
C LEU A 74 -0.68 -11.73 -17.46
N ILE A 75 -0.05 -12.84 -17.09
CA ILE A 75 0.41 -13.08 -15.73
C ILE A 75 1.52 -12.09 -15.35
N GLU A 76 2.45 -11.80 -16.26
CA GLU A 76 3.50 -10.79 -16.03
C GLU A 76 2.90 -9.40 -15.88
N GLN A 77 1.96 -9.03 -16.74
CA GLN A 77 1.23 -7.75 -16.62
C GLN A 77 0.43 -7.65 -15.30
N ALA A 78 -0.15 -8.75 -14.83
CA ALA A 78 -0.87 -8.80 -13.56
C ALA A 78 0.09 -8.59 -12.36
N LYS A 79 1.29 -9.17 -12.40
CA LYS A 79 2.34 -8.92 -11.38
C LYS A 79 2.73 -7.45 -11.33
N ASP A 80 2.97 -6.83 -12.49
CA ASP A 80 3.31 -5.40 -12.59
C ASP A 80 2.15 -4.50 -12.13
N ALA A 81 0.91 -4.97 -12.23
CA ALA A 81 -0.26 -4.30 -11.72
C ALA A 81 -0.44 -4.44 -10.18
N GLY A 82 0.42 -5.21 -9.51
CA GLY A 82 0.38 -5.39 -8.06
C GLY A 82 -0.59 -6.47 -7.58
N VAL A 83 -1.01 -7.37 -8.46
CA VAL A 83 -1.90 -8.51 -8.13
C VAL A 83 -1.19 -9.46 -7.15
N MET A 84 -1.91 -9.93 -6.14
CA MET A 84 -1.34 -10.76 -5.05
C MET A 84 -1.38 -12.25 -5.33
N ALA A 85 -2.37 -12.72 -6.12
CA ALA A 85 -2.51 -14.09 -6.56
C ALA A 85 -3.30 -14.17 -7.88
N TYR A 86 -3.22 -15.30 -8.55
CA TYR A 86 -4.06 -15.61 -9.70
C TYR A 86 -4.63 -17.02 -9.59
N ILE A 87 -5.81 -17.22 -10.16
CA ILE A 87 -6.51 -18.50 -10.21
C ILE A 87 -6.79 -18.83 -11.67
N THR A 88 -6.43 -20.03 -12.08
CA THR A 88 -6.71 -20.51 -13.43
C THR A 88 -8.12 -21.08 -13.54
N LYS A 89 -8.79 -20.79 -14.64
CA LYS A 89 -10.08 -21.39 -14.99
C LYS A 89 -9.89 -22.75 -15.66
N PRO A 90 -10.71 -23.75 -15.39
CA PRO A 90 -11.80 -23.77 -14.41
C PRO A 90 -11.29 -23.85 -12.97
N PHE A 91 -11.85 -23.03 -12.07
CA PHE A 91 -11.52 -23.06 -10.66
C PHE A 91 -12.38 -24.10 -9.91
N ARG A 92 -11.88 -24.58 -8.78
CA ARG A 92 -12.51 -25.55 -7.89
C ARG A 92 -12.34 -25.10 -6.45
N ASP A 93 -13.14 -25.60 -5.55
CA ASP A 93 -13.12 -25.27 -4.11
C ASP A 93 -11.71 -25.30 -3.52
N GLY A 94 -10.97 -26.38 -3.80
CA GLY A 94 -9.60 -26.55 -3.30
C GLY A 94 -8.56 -25.55 -3.84
N THR A 95 -8.90 -24.69 -4.82
CA THR A 95 -7.99 -23.66 -5.36
C THR A 95 -8.30 -22.25 -4.86
N LEU A 96 -9.54 -21.98 -4.45
CA LEU A 96 -9.98 -20.66 -4.01
C LEU A 96 -9.41 -20.32 -2.63
N THR A 97 -9.61 -21.16 -1.64
CA THR A 97 -9.17 -20.92 -0.25
C THR A 97 -7.67 -20.62 -0.16
N PRO A 98 -6.75 -21.45 -0.70
CA PRO A 98 -5.33 -21.14 -0.63
C PRO A 98 -4.95 -19.85 -1.37
N ALA A 99 -5.61 -19.54 -2.50
CA ALA A 99 -5.34 -18.32 -3.24
C ALA A 99 -5.80 -17.06 -2.48
N ILE A 100 -6.94 -17.14 -1.80
CA ILE A 100 -7.45 -16.05 -0.96
C ILE A 100 -6.51 -15.81 0.22
N GLU A 101 -6.15 -16.86 0.96
CA GLU A 101 -5.23 -16.77 2.09
C GLU A 101 -3.88 -16.18 1.68
N LEU A 102 -3.32 -16.65 0.55
CA LEU A 102 -2.08 -16.15 0.00
C LEU A 102 -2.18 -14.67 -0.41
N ALA A 103 -3.26 -14.29 -1.09
CA ALA A 103 -3.46 -12.92 -1.54
C ALA A 103 -3.55 -11.94 -0.35
N VAL A 104 -4.32 -12.30 0.67
CA VAL A 104 -4.45 -11.48 1.89
C VAL A 104 -3.12 -11.40 2.64
N SER A 105 -2.44 -12.52 2.84
CA SER A 105 -1.13 -12.56 3.51
C SER A 105 -0.09 -11.69 2.79
N ASN A 106 0.05 -11.85 1.48
CA ASN A 106 0.98 -11.06 0.67
C ASN A 106 0.66 -9.55 0.70
N TYR A 107 -0.63 -9.19 0.70
CA TYR A 107 -1.05 -7.80 0.79
C TYR A 107 -0.67 -7.19 2.14
N LEU A 108 -0.96 -7.88 3.25
CA LEU A 108 -0.64 -7.42 4.59
C LEU A 108 0.88 -7.28 4.81
N GLU A 109 1.66 -8.23 4.32
CA GLU A 109 3.12 -8.16 4.38
C GLU A 109 3.66 -6.96 3.59
N LYS A 110 3.18 -6.75 2.37
CA LYS A 110 3.56 -5.60 1.54
C LYS A 110 3.17 -4.27 2.19
N ALA A 111 1.99 -4.19 2.79
CA ALA A 111 1.52 -3.00 3.49
C ALA A 111 2.42 -2.68 4.70
N ALA A 112 2.74 -3.68 5.52
CA ALA A 112 3.64 -3.54 6.67
C ALA A 112 5.05 -3.11 6.26
N LEU A 113 5.61 -3.68 5.18
CA LEU A 113 6.91 -3.28 4.62
C LEU A 113 6.89 -1.85 4.10
N SER A 114 5.83 -1.45 3.40
CA SER A 114 5.67 -0.09 2.88
C SER A 114 5.61 0.94 4.01
N GLU A 115 4.86 0.65 5.06
CA GLU A 115 4.81 1.50 6.26
C GLU A 115 6.18 1.62 6.93
N LYS A 116 6.89 0.49 7.09
CA LYS A 116 8.24 0.49 7.66
C LYS A 116 9.22 1.33 6.84
N VAL A 117 9.18 1.23 5.52
CA VAL A 117 10.00 2.05 4.60
C VAL A 117 9.66 3.54 4.76
N SER A 118 8.38 3.89 4.86
CA SER A 118 7.93 5.27 5.08
C SER A 118 8.47 5.84 6.40
N GLN A 119 8.35 5.08 7.49
CA GLN A 119 8.86 5.47 8.81
C GLN A 119 10.39 5.67 8.79
N LEU A 120 11.13 4.76 8.15
CA LEU A 120 12.60 4.88 8.04
C LEU A 120 13.02 6.09 7.21
N LYS A 121 12.30 6.40 6.13
CA LYS A 121 12.55 7.63 5.33
C LYS A 121 12.33 8.88 6.17
N GLU A 122 11.24 8.95 6.92
CA GLU A 122 10.94 10.07 7.79
C GLU A 122 11.99 10.26 8.89
N GLN A 123 12.44 9.16 9.52
CA GLN A 123 13.52 9.21 10.51
C GLN A 123 14.83 9.72 9.89
N LEU A 124 15.16 9.28 8.68
CA LEU A 124 16.37 9.73 7.98
C LEU A 124 16.30 11.24 7.66
N GLU A 125 15.17 11.71 7.13
CA GLU A 125 14.99 13.15 6.85
C GLU A 125 15.03 13.98 8.14
N THR A 126 14.40 13.51 9.21
CA THR A 126 14.47 14.17 10.53
C THR A 126 15.91 14.29 11.01
N ARG A 127 16.70 13.20 10.89
CA ARG A 127 18.12 13.21 11.28
C ARG A 127 18.93 14.22 10.45
N LYS A 128 18.75 14.23 9.13
CA LYS A 128 19.44 15.20 8.26
C LYS A 128 19.15 16.65 8.63
N VAL A 129 17.88 16.97 8.92
CA VAL A 129 17.48 18.32 9.33
C VAL A 129 18.10 18.70 10.68
N ILE A 130 18.10 17.79 11.64
CA ILE A 130 18.75 18.03 12.95
C ILE A 130 20.27 18.20 12.80
N ASP A 131 20.92 17.37 11.99
CA ASP A 131 22.37 17.48 11.75
C ASP A 131 22.73 18.78 11.07
N LYS A 132 21.93 19.28 10.12
CA LYS A 132 22.11 20.57 9.48
C LYS A 132 21.98 21.71 10.49
N ALA A 133 20.94 21.68 11.34
CA ALA A 133 20.74 22.69 12.38
C ALA A 133 21.88 22.70 13.40
N LYS A 134 22.39 21.52 13.81
CA LYS A 134 23.57 21.41 14.66
C LYS A 134 24.79 22.08 14.01
N GLY A 135 25.05 21.78 12.73
CA GLY A 135 26.14 22.40 11.97
C GLY A 135 26.06 23.93 12.01
N LEU A 136 24.90 24.50 11.73
CA LEU A 136 24.70 25.96 11.78
C LEU A 136 24.91 26.54 13.18
N LEU A 137 24.43 25.88 14.23
CA LEU A 137 24.66 26.31 15.61
C LEU A 137 26.16 26.22 15.99
N MET A 138 26.86 25.23 15.52
CA MET A 138 28.32 25.12 15.73
C MET A 138 29.07 26.23 15.00
N ASP A 139 28.75 26.49 13.75
CA ASP A 139 29.45 27.45 12.90
C ASP A 139 29.14 28.91 13.29
N LYS A 140 27.87 29.24 13.55
CA LYS A 140 27.42 30.60 13.80
C LYS A 140 27.50 31.03 15.29
N GLN A 141 27.38 30.06 16.21
CA GLN A 141 27.32 30.35 17.66
C GLN A 141 28.49 29.71 18.44
N GLY A 142 29.38 28.99 17.79
CA GLY A 142 30.55 28.38 18.43
C GLY A 142 30.21 27.26 19.42
N LEU A 143 29.04 26.64 19.29
CA LEU A 143 28.62 25.56 20.17
C LEU A 143 29.36 24.26 19.82
N SER A 144 29.67 23.45 20.82
CA SER A 144 30.06 22.06 20.57
C SER A 144 28.85 21.24 20.07
N GLU A 145 29.08 20.14 19.37
CA GLU A 145 28.01 19.29 18.85
C GLU A 145 27.03 18.85 19.94
N ALA A 146 27.57 18.44 21.10
CA ALA A 146 26.74 18.05 22.26
C ALA A 146 25.88 19.18 22.80
N ARG A 147 26.39 20.44 22.80
CA ARG A 147 25.63 21.62 23.20
C ARG A 147 24.58 22.01 22.16
N ALA A 148 24.90 21.94 20.87
CA ALA A 148 23.97 22.18 19.79
C ALA A 148 22.78 21.19 19.82
N TYR A 149 23.05 19.92 20.00
CA TYR A 149 22.01 18.91 20.16
C TYR A 149 21.10 19.15 21.37
N ARG A 150 21.70 19.42 22.55
CA ARG A 150 20.94 19.75 23.77
C ARG A 150 20.11 21.01 23.60
N HIS A 151 20.60 22.00 22.89
CA HIS A 151 19.85 23.23 22.63
C HIS A 151 18.57 22.92 21.85
N ILE A 152 18.66 22.15 20.73
CA ILE A 152 17.50 21.72 19.94
C ILE A 152 16.52 20.92 20.82
N GLN A 153 17.03 19.99 21.62
CA GLN A 153 16.21 19.16 22.52
C GLN A 153 15.49 19.99 23.58
N THR A 154 16.17 20.90 24.24
CA THR A 154 15.58 21.75 25.27
C THR A 154 14.50 22.66 24.71
N VAL A 155 14.72 23.27 23.55
CA VAL A 155 13.73 24.09 22.87
C VAL A 155 12.52 23.26 22.43
N SER A 156 12.73 22.03 21.94
CA SER A 156 11.68 21.08 21.59
C SER A 156 10.77 20.79 22.79
N MET A 157 11.38 20.45 23.91
CA MET A 157 10.64 20.16 25.16
C MET A 157 9.89 21.39 25.69
N ASN A 158 10.54 22.55 25.79
CA ASN A 158 9.95 23.77 26.33
C ASN A 158 8.81 24.33 25.47
N LYS A 159 8.88 24.15 24.16
CA LYS A 159 7.85 24.64 23.22
C LYS A 159 6.82 23.57 22.82
N ASN A 160 6.96 22.35 23.33
CA ASN A 160 6.13 21.19 22.95
C ASN A 160 6.04 21.02 21.43
N ARG A 161 7.20 21.10 20.76
CA ARG A 161 7.38 20.93 19.31
C ARG A 161 8.32 19.77 19.05
N SER A 162 8.20 19.14 17.87
CA SER A 162 9.15 18.09 17.48
C SER A 162 10.57 18.66 17.30
N MET A 163 11.59 17.84 17.50
CA MET A 163 12.98 18.26 17.23
C MET A 163 13.20 18.67 15.78
N LYS A 164 12.45 18.09 14.85
CA LYS A 164 12.47 18.43 13.43
C LYS A 164 11.99 19.86 13.20
N GLU A 165 10.81 20.22 13.74
CA GLU A 165 10.26 21.58 13.64
C GLU A 165 11.19 22.64 14.24
N VAL A 166 11.81 22.32 15.37
CA VAL A 166 12.78 23.22 15.99
C VAL A 166 14.03 23.38 15.13
N ALA A 167 14.53 22.27 14.58
CA ALA A 167 15.70 22.30 13.72
C ALA A 167 15.42 23.07 12.41
N GLU A 168 14.25 22.88 11.81
CA GLU A 168 13.80 23.67 10.64
C GLU A 168 13.73 25.18 10.95
N ALA A 169 13.19 25.55 12.11
CA ALA A 169 13.15 26.95 12.53
C ALA A 169 14.56 27.53 12.74
N ILE A 170 15.49 26.78 13.32
CA ILE A 170 16.88 27.19 13.50
C ILE A 170 17.56 27.39 12.14
N ILE A 171 17.35 26.48 11.19
CA ILE A 171 17.89 26.61 9.84
C ILE A 171 17.40 27.91 9.19
N LEU A 172 16.08 28.15 9.22
CA LEU A 172 15.49 29.39 8.66
C LEU A 172 16.00 30.68 9.31
N MET A 173 16.40 30.64 10.58
CA MET A 173 16.88 31.81 11.31
C MET A 173 18.39 32.07 11.07
N LEU A 174 19.17 31.04 10.74
CA LEU A 174 20.64 31.13 10.68
C LEU A 174 21.20 31.06 9.24
N GLU A 175 20.40 30.65 8.25
CA GLU A 175 20.74 30.78 6.79
C GLU A 175 20.53 32.20 6.31
#